data_065e5ef60f2989573dd4605d7cca577d
#
_entry.id   065e5ef60f2989573dd4605d7cca577d
#
_cell.length_a   1.000
_cell.length_b   1.000
_cell.length_c   1.000
_cell.angle_alpha   90.00
_cell.angle_beta   90.00
_cell.angle_gamma   90.00
#
_symmetry.space_group_name_H-M   'P 1'
#
loop_
_entity.id
_entity.type
_entity.pdbx_description
1 polymer ?
#
loop_
_entity_poly.entity_id
_entity_poly.type
_entity_poly.pdbx_seq_one_letter_code
_entity_poly.pdbx_strand_id
1 'polypeptide(L)'
;MTMADLQSWVGRKRVITDEMAAPLVRRMAALTDRRGFTLQKGGAVPPHWLAMLFDDAAPQSELGPDGHPAKGDFLPPVALPRRMLGGRRLRYLPAPCIGDAL
;
A
#
# COMPACT_ATOMS: atom_id res chain seq x y z
N MET A 1 13.62 6.85 -23.36
CA MET A 1 13.50 5.43 -22.92
C MET A 1 12.76 4.66 -24.00
N THR A 2 13.39 3.62 -24.51
CA THR A 2 12.84 2.78 -25.58
C THR A 2 11.97 1.66 -24.97
N MET A 3 11.22 0.97 -25.83
CA MET A 3 10.47 -0.21 -25.41
C MET A 3 11.38 -1.31 -24.87
N ALA A 4 12.58 -1.48 -25.44
CA ALA A 4 13.57 -2.44 -24.93
C ALA A 4 14.04 -2.07 -23.53
N ASP A 5 14.24 -0.78 -23.23
CA ASP A 5 14.58 -0.31 -21.90
C ASP A 5 13.48 -0.63 -20.88
N LEU A 6 12.22 -0.43 -21.26
CA LEU A 6 11.07 -0.76 -20.43
C LEU A 6 10.97 -2.27 -20.17
N GLN A 7 11.25 -3.09 -21.18
CA GLN A 7 11.23 -4.55 -21.04
C GLN A 7 12.24 -5.05 -20.02
N SER A 8 13.38 -4.38 -19.85
CA SER A 8 14.38 -4.76 -18.86
C SER A 8 13.88 -4.64 -17.41
N TRP A 9 12.81 -3.90 -17.18
CA TRP A 9 12.19 -3.72 -15.87
C TRP A 9 11.14 -4.77 -15.54
N VAL A 10 10.74 -5.56 -16.50
CA VAL A 10 9.75 -6.62 -16.31
C VAL A 10 10.34 -7.75 -15.46
N GLY A 11 9.57 -8.26 -14.52
CA GLY A 11 9.98 -9.35 -13.64
C GLY A 11 10.68 -8.92 -12.36
N ARG A 12 10.90 -7.63 -12.15
CA ARG A 12 11.42 -7.13 -10.87
C ARG A 12 10.42 -7.40 -9.75
N LYS A 13 10.95 -7.73 -8.59
CA LYS A 13 10.15 -8.03 -7.41
C LYS A 13 10.61 -7.19 -6.23
N ARG A 14 9.66 -6.79 -5.42
CA ARG A 14 9.88 -6.12 -4.15
C ARG A 14 8.95 -6.74 -3.12
N VAL A 15 9.47 -7.00 -1.94
CA VAL A 15 8.67 -7.52 -0.82
C VAL A 15 8.63 -6.44 0.25
N ILE A 16 7.45 -6.06 0.65
CA ILE A 16 7.21 -5.14 1.76
C ILE A 16 6.44 -5.90 2.81
N THR A 17 6.91 -5.84 4.04
CA THR A 17 6.23 -6.45 5.18
C THR A 17 5.58 -5.37 6.03
N ASP A 18 4.43 -5.68 6.60
CA ASP A 18 3.71 -4.78 7.48
C ASP A 18 2.89 -5.59 8.49
N GLU A 19 2.17 -4.90 9.34
CA GLU A 19 1.38 -5.52 10.38
C GLU A 19 -0.02 -4.88 10.45
N MET A 20 -1.04 -5.71 10.55
CA MET A 20 -2.40 -5.25 10.80
C MET A 20 -2.57 -4.95 12.29
N ALA A 21 -2.00 -3.84 12.75
CA ALA A 21 -1.92 -3.50 14.15
C ALA A 21 -3.27 -3.00 14.72
N ALA A 22 -3.59 -3.40 15.93
CA ALA A 22 -4.83 -3.01 16.59
C ALA A 22 -5.07 -1.50 16.66
N PRO A 23 -4.06 -0.64 16.96
CA PRO A 23 -4.26 0.81 16.96
C PRO A 23 -4.71 1.37 15.62
N LEU A 24 -4.17 0.87 14.52
CA LEU A 24 -4.55 1.30 13.17
C LEU A 24 -6.00 0.92 12.87
N VAL A 25 -6.37 -0.31 13.17
CA VAL A 25 -7.74 -0.80 12.97
C VAL A 25 -8.74 -0.01 13.81
N ARG A 26 -8.40 0.24 15.08
CA ARG A 26 -9.24 1.02 15.98
C ARG A 26 -9.50 2.44 15.45
N ARG A 27 -8.47 3.09 14.93
CA ARG A 27 -8.58 4.44 14.37
C ARG A 27 -9.42 4.46 13.10
N MET A 28 -9.24 3.47 12.24
CA MET A 28 -10.03 3.37 11.01
C MET A 28 -11.49 3.04 11.31
N ALA A 29 -11.76 2.18 12.27
CA ALA A 29 -13.13 1.89 12.71
C ALA A 29 -13.82 3.15 13.25
N ALA A 30 -13.11 3.95 14.04
CA ALA A 30 -13.63 5.22 14.54
C ALA A 30 -13.87 6.23 13.40
N LEU A 31 -12.93 6.35 12.48
CA LEU A 31 -13.04 7.26 11.33
C LEU A 31 -14.24 6.94 10.45
N THR A 32 -14.53 5.66 10.28
CA THR A 32 -15.64 5.20 9.43
C THR A 32 -16.94 4.95 10.20
N ASP A 33 -16.95 5.31 11.48
CA ASP A 33 -18.08 5.09 12.40
C ASP A 33 -18.56 3.64 12.41
N ARG A 34 -17.63 2.70 12.28
CA ARG A 34 -17.94 1.29 12.33
C ARG A 34 -17.89 0.77 13.75
N ARG A 35 -18.97 0.15 14.16
CA ARG A 35 -19.11 -0.48 15.48
C ARG A 35 -19.23 -1.99 15.32
N GLY A 36 -19.07 -2.71 16.40
CA GLY A 36 -19.25 -4.17 16.43
C GLY A 36 -18.03 -4.98 15.98
N PHE A 37 -16.89 -4.33 15.77
CA PHE A 37 -15.64 -5.04 15.56
C PHE A 37 -15.09 -5.61 16.85
N THR A 38 -14.54 -6.81 16.76
CA THR A 38 -13.64 -7.30 17.79
C THR A 38 -12.29 -6.61 17.59
N LEU A 39 -11.99 -5.59 18.42
CA LEU A 39 -10.77 -4.80 18.32
C LEU A 39 -9.60 -5.44 19.08
N GLN A 40 -9.54 -6.75 19.09
CA GLN A 40 -8.52 -7.54 19.77
C GLN A 40 -7.79 -8.42 18.77
N LYS A 41 -6.61 -8.89 19.17
CA LYS A 41 -5.82 -9.82 18.38
C LYS A 41 -6.68 -11.00 17.89
N GLY A 42 -6.60 -11.28 16.59
CA GLY A 42 -7.38 -12.33 15.96
C GLY A 42 -8.74 -11.87 15.41
N GLY A 43 -9.18 -10.64 15.72
CA GLY A 43 -10.41 -10.09 15.16
C GLY A 43 -10.28 -9.85 13.66
N ALA A 44 -11.29 -10.27 12.88
CA ALA A 44 -11.30 -10.09 11.44
C ALA A 44 -11.41 -8.61 11.05
N VAL A 45 -10.71 -8.23 10.00
CA VAL A 45 -10.65 -6.87 9.47
C VAL A 45 -11.21 -6.86 8.05
N PRO A 46 -11.97 -5.83 7.64
CA PRO A 46 -12.41 -5.73 6.25
C PRO A 46 -11.22 -5.85 5.30
N PRO A 47 -11.27 -6.72 4.28
CA PRO A 47 -10.11 -6.99 3.43
C PRO A 47 -9.57 -5.76 2.69
N HIS A 48 -10.45 -4.82 2.32
CA HIS A 48 -10.01 -3.60 1.62
C HIS A 48 -9.19 -2.65 2.51
N TRP A 49 -9.17 -2.86 3.82
CA TRP A 49 -8.32 -2.07 4.74
C TRP A 49 -6.85 -2.41 4.60
N LEU A 50 -6.49 -3.45 3.84
CA LEU A 50 -5.11 -3.69 3.42
C LEU A 50 -4.51 -2.49 2.67
N ALA A 51 -5.34 -1.63 2.10
CA ALA A 51 -4.89 -0.40 1.45
C ALA A 51 -4.21 0.59 2.40
N MET A 52 -4.37 0.44 3.73
CA MET A 52 -3.67 1.25 4.73
C MET A 52 -2.22 0.80 4.96
N LEU A 53 -1.85 -0.34 4.44
CA LEU A 53 -0.57 -0.99 4.69
C LEU A 53 0.35 -0.90 3.47
N PHE A 54 1.61 -1.22 3.68
CA PHE A 54 2.63 -1.35 2.62
C PHE A 54 3.00 -0.04 1.94
N ASP A 55 2.65 1.09 2.54
CA ASP A 55 3.06 2.40 2.04
C ASP A 55 4.55 2.62 2.29
N ASP A 56 5.21 3.25 1.32
CA ASP A 56 6.58 3.68 1.47
C ASP A 56 6.65 4.84 2.48
N ALA A 57 7.35 4.62 3.58
CA ALA A 57 7.60 5.68 4.56
C ALA A 57 8.77 6.55 4.10
N ALA A 58 8.56 7.33 3.05
CA ALA A 58 9.59 8.19 2.52
C ALA A 58 9.85 9.37 3.47
N PRO A 59 11.13 9.72 3.73
CA PRO A 59 11.45 10.93 4.45
C PRO A 59 10.88 12.17 3.76
N GLN A 60 10.54 13.19 4.53
CA GLN A 60 9.96 14.41 3.98
C GLN A 60 10.84 15.05 2.90
N SER A 61 12.17 14.96 3.04
CA SER A 61 13.12 15.46 2.04
C SER A 61 13.04 14.74 0.69
N GLU A 62 12.42 13.56 0.64
CA GLU A 62 12.27 12.76 -0.57
C GLU A 62 10.86 12.87 -1.17
N LEU A 63 10.03 13.74 -0.63
CA LEU A 63 8.70 13.98 -1.17
C LEU A 63 8.75 14.96 -2.34
N GLY A 64 7.91 14.73 -3.34
CA GLY A 64 7.69 15.66 -4.43
C GLY A 64 6.79 16.84 -4.02
N PRO A 65 6.59 17.81 -4.94
CA PRO A 65 5.75 18.99 -4.66
C PRO A 65 4.31 18.65 -4.28
N ASP A 66 3.81 17.51 -4.71
CA ASP A 66 2.46 17.03 -4.43
C ASP A 66 2.34 16.23 -3.12
N GLY A 67 3.43 16.12 -2.37
CA GLY A 67 3.48 15.36 -1.13
C GLY A 67 3.64 13.85 -1.29
N HIS A 68 3.74 13.36 -2.52
CA HIS A 68 4.02 11.96 -2.78
C HIS A 68 5.53 11.69 -2.82
N PRO A 69 5.98 10.46 -2.50
CA PRO A 69 7.38 10.10 -2.67
C PRO A 69 7.85 10.36 -4.09
N ALA A 70 9.06 10.89 -4.23
CA ALA A 70 9.69 11.02 -5.53
C ALA A 70 9.78 9.65 -6.21
N LYS A 71 9.86 9.66 -7.55
CA LYS A 71 9.95 8.42 -8.33
C LYS A 71 11.12 7.58 -7.82
N GLY A 72 10.80 6.41 -7.27
CA GLY A 72 11.80 5.48 -6.78
C GLY A 72 12.49 4.71 -7.90
N ASP A 73 13.26 3.73 -7.52
CA ASP A 73 14.09 2.92 -8.42
C ASP A 73 13.45 1.56 -8.80
N PHE A 74 12.28 1.25 -8.25
CA PHE A 74 11.59 -0.02 -8.55
C PHE A 74 10.85 0.01 -9.89
N LEU A 75 10.17 1.10 -10.19
CA LEU A 75 9.51 1.31 -11.47
C LEU A 75 10.43 2.03 -12.45
N PRO A 76 10.28 1.80 -13.78
CA PRO A 76 11.14 2.45 -14.75
C PRO A 76 11.07 3.96 -14.68
N PRO A 77 12.23 4.66 -14.82
CA PRO A 77 12.29 6.13 -14.74
C PRO A 77 11.81 6.77 -16.05
N VAL A 78 10.52 6.65 -16.33
CA VAL A 78 9.91 7.27 -17.51
C VAL A 78 9.94 8.78 -17.36
N ALA A 79 10.42 9.48 -18.38
CA ALA A 79 10.61 10.94 -18.38
C ALA A 79 9.28 11.70 -18.60
N LEU A 80 8.26 11.34 -17.86
CA LEU A 80 6.96 12.01 -17.85
C LEU A 80 6.70 12.55 -16.45
N PRO A 81 6.00 13.71 -16.34
CA PRO A 81 5.88 14.40 -15.06
C PRO A 81 5.02 13.69 -14.03
N ARG A 82 4.13 12.80 -14.45
CA ARG A 82 3.19 12.14 -13.54
C ARG A 82 3.09 10.65 -13.79
N ARG A 83 2.88 9.92 -12.71
CA ARG A 83 2.41 8.54 -12.74
C ARG A 83 0.96 8.52 -12.32
N MET A 84 0.13 7.87 -13.11
CA MET A 84 -1.29 7.74 -12.82
C MET A 84 -1.70 6.28 -12.85
N LEU A 85 -2.61 5.91 -11.96
CA LEU A 85 -3.17 4.58 -11.97
C LEU A 85 -4.11 4.46 -13.17
N GLY A 86 -3.76 3.62 -14.14
CA GLY A 86 -4.60 3.35 -15.32
C GLY A 86 -5.76 2.42 -15.04
N GLY A 87 -5.68 1.68 -13.96
CA GLY A 87 -6.70 0.74 -13.53
C GLY A 87 -6.11 -0.36 -12.68
N ARG A 88 -6.94 -1.06 -11.95
CA ARG A 88 -6.54 -2.24 -11.19
C ARG A 88 -7.70 -3.20 -11.01
N ARG A 89 -7.36 -4.45 -10.78
CA ARG A 89 -8.31 -5.49 -10.43
C ARG A 89 -7.89 -6.07 -9.09
N LEU A 90 -8.83 -6.15 -8.16
CA LEU A 90 -8.58 -6.66 -6.82
C LEU A 90 -9.34 -7.96 -6.62
N ARG A 91 -8.65 -8.94 -6.06
CA ARG A 91 -9.24 -10.19 -5.61
C ARG A 91 -8.87 -10.38 -4.16
N TYR A 92 -9.85 -10.40 -3.29
CA TYR A 92 -9.63 -10.61 -1.87
C TYR A 92 -9.68 -12.10 -1.56
N LEU A 93 -8.66 -12.55 -0.88
CA LEU A 93 -8.59 -13.85 -0.24
C LEU A 93 -9.14 -13.75 1.20
N PRO A 94 -8.98 -14.76 2.05
CA PRO A 94 -9.48 -14.66 3.43
C PRO A 94 -9.07 -13.36 4.11
N ALA A 95 -9.98 -12.80 4.91
CA ALA A 95 -9.76 -11.53 5.56
C ALA A 95 -8.55 -11.57 6.49
N PRO A 96 -7.73 -10.49 6.52
CA PRO A 96 -6.68 -10.38 7.51
C PRO A 96 -7.30 -10.21 8.91
N CYS A 97 -6.53 -10.59 9.91
CA CYS A 97 -6.90 -10.43 11.32
C CYS A 97 -5.96 -9.45 12.00
N ILE A 98 -6.46 -8.81 13.07
CA ILE A 98 -5.64 -7.94 13.91
C ILE A 98 -4.48 -8.75 14.48
N GLY A 99 -3.27 -8.22 14.31
CA GLY A 99 -2.03 -8.86 14.75
C GLY A 99 -1.31 -9.66 13.68
N ASP A 100 -1.92 -9.83 12.50
CA ASP A 100 -1.27 -10.53 11.40
C ASP A 100 -0.03 -9.79 10.91
N ALA A 101 1.06 -10.51 10.75
CA ALA A 101 2.22 -10.07 9.99
C ALA A 101 1.99 -10.43 8.51
N LEU A 102 2.15 -9.47 7.64
CA LEU A 102 1.80 -9.57 6.22
C LEU A 102 2.98 -9.20 5.32
#